data_bb061ecaaaa0fc193fe39bcc9a01baa4
#
_entry.id   bb061ecaaaa0fc193fe39bcc9a01baa4
#
_cell.length_a   1.000
_cell.length_b   1.000
_cell.length_c   1.000
_cell.angle_alpha   90.00
_cell.angle_beta   90.00
_cell.angle_gamma   90.00
#
_symmetry.space_group_name_H-M   'P 1'
#
loop_
_entity.id
_entity.type
_entity.pdbx_description
1 polymer ?
#
loop_
_entity_poly.entity_id
_entity_poly.type
_entity_poly.pdbx_seq_one_letter_code
_entity_poly.pdbx_strand_id
1 'polypeptide(L)' 'MPRTPLPGLPSRDAVRRFIQSANGRVGKREISREFGVGPELRGELRALLSDLAKEGA' A
#
# COMPACT_ATOMS: atom_id res chain seq x y z
N MET A 1 -1.30 16.53 -10.69
CA MET A 1 -0.17 15.77 -11.23
C MET A 1 -0.13 14.39 -10.62
N PRO A 2 -0.13 13.37 -11.43
CA PRO A 2 0.00 12.03 -10.88
C PRO A 2 1.38 11.87 -10.25
N ARG A 3 1.40 11.27 -9.08
CA ARG A 3 2.65 11.03 -8.39
C ARG A 3 3.31 9.79 -8.98
N THR A 4 4.58 9.91 -9.33
CA THR A 4 5.32 8.78 -9.84
C THR A 4 5.57 7.78 -8.72
N PRO A 5 5.15 6.53 -8.86
CA PRO A 5 5.39 5.54 -7.81
C PRO A 5 6.87 5.22 -7.71
N LEU A 6 7.33 4.99 -6.49
CA LEU A 6 8.71 4.59 -6.25
C LEU A 6 8.91 3.16 -6.74
N PRO A 7 10.12 2.83 -7.21
CA PRO A 7 10.41 1.45 -7.63
C PRO A 7 10.16 0.50 -6.46
N GLY A 8 9.40 -0.54 -6.70
CA GLY A 8 9.10 -1.54 -5.69
C GLY A 8 7.96 -1.18 -4.75
N LEU A 9 7.42 0.03 -4.87
CA LEU A 9 6.28 0.44 -4.07
C LEU A 9 5.02 0.42 -4.94
N PRO A 10 3.95 -0.23 -4.49
CA PRO A 10 2.71 -0.29 -5.27
C PRO A 10 2.03 1.07 -5.31
N SER A 11 1.19 1.27 -6.32
CA SER A 11 0.41 2.49 -6.42
C SER A 11 -0.69 2.49 -5.37
N ARG A 12 -1.18 3.67 -5.07
CA ARG A 12 -2.28 3.83 -4.12
C ARG A 12 -3.51 3.03 -4.52
N ASP A 13 -3.85 3.07 -5.81
CA ASP A 13 -4.99 2.32 -6.33
C ASP A 13 -4.80 0.82 -6.20
N ALA A 14 -3.60 0.35 -6.48
CA ALA A 14 -3.30 -1.07 -6.38
C ALA A 14 -3.48 -1.55 -4.95
N VAL A 15 -2.96 -0.79 -4.00
CA VAL A 15 -3.09 -1.13 -2.58
C VAL A 15 -4.55 -1.09 -2.15
N ARG A 16 -5.26 -0.06 -2.57
CA ARG A 16 -6.68 0.08 -2.24
C ARG A 16 -7.48 -1.12 -2.73
N ARG A 17 -7.26 -1.51 -3.99
CA ARG A 17 -7.97 -2.65 -4.56
C ARG A 17 -7.64 -3.94 -3.82
N PHE A 18 -6.40 -4.09 -3.43
CA PHE A 18 -5.98 -5.26 -2.69
C PHE A 18 -6.67 -5.34 -1.34
N ILE A 19 -6.73 -4.21 -0.63
CA ILE A 19 -7.40 -4.13 0.66
C ILE A 19 -8.90 -4.41 0.51
N GLN A 20 -9.52 -3.84 -0.49
CA GLN A 20 -10.95 -4.05 -0.75
C GLN A 20 -11.24 -5.51 -1.08
N SER A 21 -10.38 -6.11 -1.87
CA SER A 21 -10.53 -7.53 -2.25
C SER A 21 -10.45 -8.44 -1.03
N ALA A 22 -9.66 -8.04 -0.03
CA ALA A 22 -9.50 -8.81 1.19
C ALA A 22 -10.43 -8.38 2.31
N ASN A 23 -11.37 -7.48 2.01
CA ASN A 23 -12.32 -6.93 2.99
C ASN A 23 -11.63 -6.27 4.18
N GLY A 24 -10.49 -5.65 3.93
CA GLY A 24 -9.74 -4.96 4.95
C GLY A 24 -8.98 -5.86 5.90
N ARG A 25 -8.90 -7.15 5.61
CA ARG A 25 -8.25 -8.13 6.49
C ARG A 25 -6.78 -8.31 6.20
N VAL A 26 -6.17 -7.38 5.49
CA VAL A 26 -4.75 -7.45 5.20
C VAL A 26 -4.01 -6.39 5.99
N GLY A 27 -2.85 -6.76 6.51
CA GLY A 27 -1.96 -5.81 7.15
C GLY A 27 -0.84 -5.43 6.20
N LYS A 28 0.03 -4.52 6.68
CA LYS A 28 1.15 -4.09 5.86
C LYS A 28 2.10 -5.25 5.51
N ARG A 29 2.15 -6.26 6.34
CA ARG A 29 2.98 -7.43 6.08
C ARG A 29 2.50 -8.18 4.83
N GLU A 30 1.20 -8.39 4.73
CA GLU A 30 0.61 -9.06 3.58
C GLU A 30 0.80 -8.21 2.33
N ILE A 31 0.62 -6.91 2.45
CA ILE A 31 0.77 -6.00 1.33
C ILE A 31 2.22 -5.98 0.86
N SER A 32 3.16 -5.90 1.80
CA SER A 32 4.58 -5.94 1.46
C SER A 32 4.93 -7.22 0.70
N ARG A 33 4.39 -8.32 1.16
CA ARG A 33 4.66 -9.63 0.57
C ARG A 33 4.05 -9.74 -0.81
N GLU A 34 2.81 -9.28 -0.94
CA GLU A 34 2.10 -9.36 -2.22
C GLU A 34 2.77 -8.52 -3.30
N PHE A 35 3.20 -7.32 -2.95
CA PHE A 35 3.79 -6.39 -3.90
C PHE A 35 5.31 -6.40 -3.91
N GLY A 36 5.92 -7.24 -3.08
CA GLY A 36 7.38 -7.34 -3.04
C GLY A 36 8.06 -6.06 -2.56
N VAL A 37 7.45 -5.39 -1.58
CA VAL A 37 8.00 -4.15 -1.04
C VAL A 37 9.22 -4.45 -0.17
N GLY A 38 10.35 -3.85 -0.52
CA GLY A 38 11.57 -4.05 0.24
C GLY A 38 11.56 -3.34 1.59
N PRO A 39 12.48 -3.71 2.49
CA PRO A 39 12.53 -3.10 3.81
C PRO A 39 12.80 -1.60 3.79
N GLU A 40 13.49 -1.13 2.78
CA GLU A 40 13.79 0.28 2.64
C GLU A 40 12.56 1.12 2.29
N LEU A 41 11.51 0.47 1.77
CA LEU A 41 10.28 1.15 1.39
C LEU A 41 9.16 0.95 2.39
N ARG A 42 9.44 0.29 3.50
CA ARG A 42 8.41 0.05 4.53
C ARG A 42 7.85 1.34 5.11
N GLY A 43 8.71 2.33 5.28
CA GLY A 43 8.27 3.63 5.76
C GLY A 43 7.30 4.29 4.80
N GLU A 44 7.61 4.20 3.52
CA GLU A 44 6.74 4.75 2.48
C GLU A 44 5.41 4.01 2.43
N LEU A 45 5.47 2.69 2.54
CA LEU A 45 4.26 1.88 2.55
C LEU A 45 3.39 2.22 3.74
N ARG A 46 4.00 2.40 4.90
CA ARG A 46 3.29 2.77 6.12
C ARG A 46 2.57 4.10 5.95
N ALA A 47 3.24 5.07 5.35
CA ALA A 47 2.64 6.37 5.08
C ALA A 47 1.47 6.24 4.11
N LEU A 48 1.63 5.41 3.10
CA LEU A 48 0.58 5.17 2.12
C LEU A 48 -0.66 4.55 2.78
N LEU A 49 -0.44 3.56 3.63
CA LEU A 49 -1.54 2.90 4.33
C LEU A 49 -2.25 3.86 5.29
N SER A 50 -1.49 4.72 5.95
CA SER A 50 -2.06 5.73 6.82
C SER A 50 -2.95 6.69 6.04
N ASP A 51 -2.50 7.09 4.86
CA ASP A 51 -3.28 7.93 3.97
C ASP A 51 -4.59 7.27 3.57
N LEU A 52 -4.51 6.00 3.18
CA LEU A 52 -5.69 5.25 2.77
C LEU A 52 -6.69 5.11 3.92
N ALA A 53 -6.18 4.92 5.12
CA ALA A 53 -7.03 4.82 6.31
C ALA A 53 -7.77 6.12 6.55
N LYS A 54 -7.10 7.25 6.33
CA LYS A 54 -7.73 8.57 6.48
C LYS A 54 -8.81 8.80 5.44
N GLU A 55 -8.69 8.16 4.28
CA GLU A 55 -9.71 8.25 3.25
C GLU A 55 -10.89 7.32 3.51
N GLY A 56 -10.81 6.51 4.52
CA GLY A 56 -11.87 5.59 4.85
C GLY A 56 -11.85 4.31 4.01
N ALA A 57 -10.73 4.05 3.39
CA ALA A 57 -10.61 2.87 2.55
C ALA A 57 -10.32 1.62 3.37
#